data_09140c1198bba7e73048f5404ef73446
#
_entry.id   09140c1198bba7e73048f5404ef73446
#
_cell.length_a   1.000
_cell.length_b   1.000
_cell.length_c   1.000
_cell.angle_alpha   90.00
_cell.angle_beta   90.00
_cell.angle_gamma   90.00
#
_symmetry.space_group_name_H-M   'P 1'
#
loop_
_entity.id
_entity.type
_entity.pdbx_description
1 polymer ?
#
loop_
_entity_poly.entity_id
_entity_poly.type
_entity_poly.pdbx_seq_one_letter_code
_entity_poly.pdbx_strand_id
1 'polypeptide(L)'
;MLGKNFLRKSVCSLTAVAVLCVYSSWAIALPNVLTGEITVSGQVTVNGQTAVSNSTIVSGSTIVTGANSSAIVSLGKTGRIEILADSNIVLNFSETSLVGILSSGKARVANAAGVAATVTTKDATVIADSAQSNNFLVEVECSHTHVDATTGFVTMREGATDRQVAAGTSATAGNLQQTGCQPCLRPDSAPPVRFGIPWWLFLVAGGIIATTILINDDPDPCEGPECRPIVVSPTR
;
A
#
# COMPACT_ATOMS: atom_id res chain seq x y z
N MET A 1 64.85 54.69 -7.78
CA MET A 1 64.82 53.22 -7.95
C MET A 1 63.77 52.49 -7.13
N LEU A 2 62.67 53.14 -6.64
CA LEU A 2 61.66 52.55 -5.79
C LEU A 2 60.46 51.90 -6.57
N GLY A 3 60.29 52.20 -7.85
CA GLY A 3 59.12 51.80 -8.58
C GLY A 3 59.06 50.31 -8.98
N LYS A 4 60.16 49.67 -9.30
CA LYS A 4 60.19 48.30 -9.86
C LYS A 4 59.89 47.20 -8.83
N ASN A 5 60.19 47.40 -7.57
CA ASN A 5 59.99 46.44 -6.51
C ASN A 5 58.54 46.53 -5.97
N PHE A 6 57.91 47.71 -6.06
CA PHE A 6 56.54 47.92 -5.68
C PHE A 6 55.53 47.26 -6.69
N LEU A 7 55.82 47.45 -8.00
CA LEU A 7 55.07 46.80 -9.05
C LEU A 7 55.13 45.25 -8.96
N ARG A 8 56.32 44.68 -8.72
CA ARG A 8 56.49 43.24 -8.58
C ARG A 8 55.69 42.66 -7.37
N LYS A 9 55.74 43.37 -6.23
CA LYS A 9 54.96 42.96 -5.03
C LYS A 9 53.47 43.04 -5.24
N SER A 10 53.00 44.10 -5.92
CA SER A 10 51.57 44.27 -6.23
C SER A 10 51.06 43.21 -7.21
N VAL A 11 51.86 42.88 -8.24
CA VAL A 11 51.47 41.83 -9.20
C VAL A 11 51.43 40.45 -8.54
N CYS A 12 52.41 40.11 -7.70
CA CYS A 12 52.43 38.84 -6.95
C CYS A 12 51.24 38.74 -5.97
N SER A 13 50.85 39.85 -5.32
CA SER A 13 49.73 39.89 -4.41
C SER A 13 48.42 39.73 -5.14
N LEU A 14 48.24 40.37 -6.29
CA LEU A 14 47.04 40.23 -7.15
C LEU A 14 46.89 38.83 -7.73
N THR A 15 47.97 38.19 -8.16
CA THR A 15 47.92 36.81 -8.67
C THR A 15 47.61 35.82 -7.57
N ALA A 16 48.13 35.99 -6.35
CA ALA A 16 47.82 35.13 -5.20
C ALA A 16 46.34 35.25 -4.81
N VAL A 17 45.76 36.43 -4.81
CA VAL A 17 44.34 36.66 -4.53
C VAL A 17 43.47 36.06 -5.63
N ALA A 18 43.81 36.23 -6.91
CA ALA A 18 43.10 35.64 -8.02
C ALA A 18 43.08 34.11 -7.97
N VAL A 19 44.20 33.48 -7.64
CA VAL A 19 44.34 32.03 -7.48
C VAL A 19 43.48 31.55 -6.30
N LEU A 20 43.51 32.23 -5.16
CA LEU A 20 42.65 31.89 -4.01
C LEU A 20 41.13 32.02 -4.33
N CYS A 21 40.74 33.02 -5.10
CA CYS A 21 39.33 33.18 -5.53
C CYS A 21 38.89 32.06 -6.47
N VAL A 22 39.76 31.56 -7.34
CA VAL A 22 39.41 30.44 -8.23
C VAL A 22 39.28 29.12 -7.45
N TYR A 23 40.13 28.86 -6.46
CA TYR A 23 40.00 27.64 -5.65
C TYR A 23 38.85 27.66 -4.65
N SER A 24 38.37 28.83 -4.21
CA SER A 24 37.23 28.92 -3.31
C SER A 24 35.87 28.69 -4.01
N SER A 25 35.81 28.76 -5.34
CA SER A 25 34.55 28.57 -6.10
C SER A 25 34.15 27.10 -6.32
N TRP A 26 34.99 26.16 -5.89
CA TRP A 26 34.75 24.72 -6.08
C TRP A 26 34.18 24.03 -4.83
N ALA A 27 33.51 24.76 -3.96
CA ALA A 27 32.61 24.13 -3.00
C ALA A 27 31.43 23.57 -3.79
N ILE A 28 31.61 22.39 -4.40
CA ILE A 28 30.50 21.60 -4.92
C ILE A 28 29.65 21.25 -3.71
N ALA A 29 28.52 21.94 -3.55
CA ALA A 29 27.47 21.49 -2.62
C ALA A 29 27.08 20.10 -3.07
N LEU A 30 27.56 19.07 -2.40
CA LEU A 30 27.08 17.70 -2.59
C LEU A 30 25.58 17.74 -2.36
N PRO A 31 24.76 17.27 -3.31
CA PRO A 31 23.32 17.19 -3.10
C PRO A 31 23.09 16.38 -1.82
N ASN A 32 22.34 16.92 -0.90
CA ASN A 32 21.93 16.21 0.30
C ASN A 32 20.99 15.09 -0.14
N VAL A 33 21.54 13.92 -0.42
CA VAL A 33 20.76 12.75 -0.84
C VAL A 33 20.06 12.23 0.40
N LEU A 34 18.72 12.34 0.42
CA LEU A 34 17.94 11.73 1.47
C LEU A 34 18.20 10.22 1.47
N THR A 35 18.52 9.70 2.63
CA THR A 35 18.72 8.26 2.85
C THR A 35 17.65 7.74 3.80
N GLY A 36 17.26 6.49 3.61
CA GLY A 36 16.37 5.76 4.51
C GLY A 36 17.16 4.77 5.35
N GLU A 37 16.58 4.36 6.46
CA GLU A 37 17.04 3.26 7.29
C GLU A 37 16.08 2.08 7.15
N ILE A 38 16.62 0.88 6.89
CA ILE A 38 15.83 -0.33 6.76
C ILE A 38 15.97 -1.23 7.99
N THR A 39 14.84 -1.68 8.52
CA THR A 39 14.77 -2.75 9.54
C THR A 39 14.14 -3.97 8.88
N VAL A 40 14.77 -5.13 9.00
CA VAL A 40 14.36 -6.35 8.32
C VAL A 40 14.00 -7.46 9.30
N SER A 41 13.02 -8.27 8.93
CA SER A 41 12.64 -9.48 9.63
C SER A 41 12.47 -10.61 8.60
N GLY A 42 13.18 -11.71 8.77
CA GLY A 42 13.18 -12.84 7.85
C GLY A 42 14.10 -12.63 6.63
N GLN A 43 13.71 -13.16 5.49
CA GLN A 43 14.48 -13.10 4.24
C GLN A 43 14.11 -11.85 3.45
N VAL A 44 15.00 -10.88 3.43
CA VAL A 44 14.83 -9.63 2.70
C VAL A 44 16.09 -9.36 1.88
N THR A 45 15.91 -8.91 0.65
CA THR A 45 17.01 -8.45 -0.20
C THR A 45 16.78 -7.01 -0.64
N VAL A 46 17.86 -6.25 -0.74
CA VAL A 46 17.89 -4.90 -1.29
C VAL A 46 18.83 -4.91 -2.47
N ASN A 47 18.36 -4.54 -3.65
CA ASN A 47 19.13 -4.57 -4.91
C ASN A 47 19.79 -5.95 -5.18
N GLY A 48 19.08 -7.05 -4.82
CA GLY A 48 19.55 -8.42 -4.98
C GLY A 48 20.56 -8.90 -3.92
N GLN A 49 20.91 -8.08 -2.94
CA GLN A 49 21.80 -8.41 -1.82
C GLN A 49 20.98 -8.64 -0.54
N THR A 50 21.37 -9.62 0.28
CA THR A 50 20.72 -9.83 1.59
C THR A 50 20.82 -8.58 2.44
N ALA A 51 19.67 -8.09 2.87
CA ALA A 51 19.58 -6.88 3.69
C ALA A 51 19.91 -7.18 5.15
N VAL A 52 20.53 -6.21 5.81
CA VAL A 52 20.81 -6.23 7.25
C VAL A 52 20.04 -5.09 7.90
N SER A 53 19.45 -5.34 9.07
CA SER A 53 18.74 -4.29 9.83
C SER A 53 19.68 -3.14 10.19
N ASN A 54 19.11 -1.93 10.21
CA ASN A 54 19.77 -0.65 10.43
C ASN A 54 20.77 -0.29 9.32
N SER A 55 20.68 -0.92 8.15
CA SER A 55 21.45 -0.49 6.99
C SER A 55 20.77 0.69 6.28
N THR A 56 21.59 1.48 5.60
CA THR A 56 21.12 2.64 4.85
C THR A 56 20.67 2.21 3.47
N ILE A 57 19.51 2.71 3.03
CA ILE A 57 19.04 2.58 1.67
C ILE A 57 18.97 3.95 0.98
N VAL A 58 19.10 3.93 -0.34
CA VAL A 58 19.03 5.12 -1.19
C VAL A 58 17.78 5.05 -2.08
N SER A 59 17.37 6.22 -2.56
CA SER A 59 16.29 6.31 -3.56
C SER A 59 16.64 5.46 -4.80
N GLY A 60 15.64 4.76 -5.36
CA GLY A 60 15.82 3.82 -6.46
C GLY A 60 16.10 2.37 -6.02
N SER A 61 16.12 2.09 -4.72
CA SER A 61 16.37 0.73 -4.23
C SER A 61 15.18 -0.20 -4.51
N THR A 62 15.49 -1.41 -4.96
CA THR A 62 14.55 -2.51 -5.11
C THR A 62 14.58 -3.38 -3.86
N ILE A 63 13.45 -3.57 -3.21
CA ILE A 63 13.30 -4.36 -1.99
C ILE A 63 12.42 -5.56 -2.28
N VAL A 64 12.90 -6.75 -1.96
CA VAL A 64 12.15 -8.00 -2.10
C VAL A 64 12.10 -8.72 -0.77
N THR A 65 10.90 -9.08 -0.33
CA THR A 65 10.65 -9.85 0.88
C THR A 65 10.20 -11.27 0.51
N GLY A 66 10.69 -12.25 1.23
CA GLY A 66 10.25 -13.65 1.11
C GLY A 66 9.01 -13.96 1.94
N ALA A 67 8.63 -15.23 1.95
CA ALA A 67 7.53 -15.73 2.79
C ALA A 67 7.80 -15.47 4.28
N ASN A 68 6.78 -15.06 5.03
CA ASN A 68 6.86 -14.73 6.46
C ASN A 68 7.95 -13.69 6.80
N SER A 69 8.26 -12.82 5.86
CA SER A 69 9.29 -11.80 6.00
C SER A 69 8.71 -10.40 5.87
N SER A 70 9.37 -9.41 6.43
CA SER A 70 8.96 -8.01 6.30
C SER A 70 10.15 -7.07 6.36
N ALA A 71 9.98 -5.89 5.80
CA ALA A 71 10.95 -4.81 5.88
C ALA A 71 10.23 -3.50 6.24
N ILE A 72 10.83 -2.71 7.10
CA ILE A 72 10.35 -1.37 7.43
C ILE A 72 11.42 -0.39 6.99
N VAL A 73 11.05 0.52 6.11
CA VAL A 73 11.89 1.62 5.66
C VAL A 73 11.44 2.89 6.36
N SER A 74 12.32 3.44 7.18
CA SER A 74 12.11 4.72 7.86
C SER A 74 12.81 5.83 7.09
N LEU A 75 12.06 6.87 6.72
CA LEU A 75 12.55 8.04 5.98
C LEU A 75 12.55 9.30 6.88
N GLY A 76 12.66 9.10 8.19
CA GLY A 76 12.66 10.18 9.16
C GLY A 76 11.35 10.98 9.15
N LYS A 77 11.45 12.28 8.85
CA LYS A 77 10.28 13.19 8.83
C LYS A 77 9.37 13.00 7.62
N THR A 78 9.86 12.36 6.55
CA THR A 78 9.11 12.15 5.31
C THR A 78 8.03 11.08 5.48
N GLY A 79 8.32 10.04 6.27
CA GLY A 79 7.36 8.98 6.52
C GLY A 79 8.02 7.62 6.71
N ARG A 80 7.20 6.57 6.55
CA ARG A 80 7.59 5.18 6.72
C ARG A 80 6.87 4.30 5.72
N ILE A 81 7.57 3.29 5.23
CA ILE A 81 6.99 2.23 4.41
C ILE A 81 7.25 0.90 5.08
N GLU A 82 6.22 0.10 5.24
CA GLU A 82 6.28 -1.28 5.70
C GLU A 82 5.98 -2.20 4.51
N ILE A 83 6.94 -3.02 4.14
CA ILE A 83 6.84 -4.00 3.06
C ILE A 83 6.59 -5.36 3.72
N LEU A 84 5.45 -5.98 3.41
CA LEU A 84 5.02 -7.24 4.01
C LEU A 84 5.59 -8.44 3.23
N ALA A 85 5.17 -9.65 3.60
CA ALA A 85 5.66 -10.88 2.98
C ALA A 85 5.35 -10.95 1.46
N ASP A 86 6.20 -11.69 0.74
CA ASP A 86 6.06 -12.01 -0.68
C ASP A 86 5.93 -10.79 -1.58
N SER A 87 6.62 -9.70 -1.22
CA SER A 87 6.49 -8.40 -1.88
C SER A 87 7.74 -8.04 -2.67
N ASN A 88 7.51 -7.34 -3.79
CA ASN A 88 8.57 -6.76 -4.62
C ASN A 88 8.20 -5.30 -4.93
N ILE A 89 9.01 -4.37 -4.41
CA ILE A 89 8.80 -2.94 -4.56
C ILE A 89 10.09 -2.21 -4.93
N VAL A 90 9.99 -1.27 -5.87
CA VAL A 90 11.02 -0.26 -6.12
C VAL A 90 10.62 1.01 -5.41
N LEU A 91 11.51 1.55 -4.60
CA LEU A 91 11.25 2.68 -3.74
C LEU A 91 12.08 3.89 -4.14
N ASN A 92 11.41 4.94 -4.60
CA ASN A 92 12.00 6.26 -4.84
C ASN A 92 11.49 7.24 -3.79
N PHE A 93 12.36 8.05 -3.23
CA PHE A 93 11.96 9.03 -2.22
C PHE A 93 12.84 10.29 -2.26
N SER A 94 12.23 11.38 -1.81
CA SER A 94 12.85 12.69 -1.61
C SER A 94 12.28 13.31 -0.32
N GLU A 95 12.68 14.53 0.00
CA GLU A 95 12.16 15.23 1.19
C GLU A 95 10.64 15.51 1.11
N THR A 96 10.08 15.64 -0.09
CA THR A 96 8.68 16.03 -0.32
C THR A 96 7.84 14.96 -1.03
N SER A 97 8.45 13.86 -1.44
CA SER A 97 7.76 12.82 -2.20
C SER A 97 8.25 11.42 -1.87
N LEU A 98 7.34 10.48 -1.95
CA LEU A 98 7.53 9.07 -1.74
C LEU A 98 6.84 8.31 -2.87
N VAL A 99 7.59 7.57 -3.67
CA VAL A 99 7.06 6.84 -4.83
C VAL A 99 7.45 5.39 -4.74
N GLY A 100 6.47 4.51 -4.64
CA GLY A 100 6.62 3.06 -4.67
C GLY A 100 6.12 2.49 -6.00
N ILE A 101 6.84 1.54 -6.59
CA ILE A 101 6.35 0.71 -7.69
C ILE A 101 6.23 -0.70 -7.14
N LEU A 102 5.02 -1.11 -6.84
CA LEU A 102 4.71 -2.41 -6.24
C LEU A 102 4.33 -3.40 -7.34
N SER A 103 5.20 -4.37 -7.60
CA SER A 103 4.98 -5.39 -8.62
C SER A 103 4.17 -6.57 -8.09
N SER A 104 4.33 -6.93 -6.83
CA SER A 104 3.60 -8.01 -6.15
C SER A 104 3.61 -7.81 -4.64
N GLY A 105 2.67 -8.44 -3.94
CA GLY A 105 2.58 -8.46 -2.49
C GLY A 105 1.92 -7.22 -1.90
N LYS A 106 2.39 -6.75 -0.73
CA LYS A 106 1.71 -5.75 0.09
C LYS A 106 2.68 -4.72 0.63
N ALA A 107 2.31 -3.45 0.54
CA ALA A 107 3.05 -2.34 1.10
C ALA A 107 2.12 -1.39 1.86
N ARG A 108 2.46 -1.09 3.12
CA ARG A 108 1.79 -0.07 3.91
C ARG A 108 2.63 1.20 3.90
N VAL A 109 2.01 2.29 3.52
CA VAL A 109 2.66 3.59 3.41
C VAL A 109 2.06 4.55 4.43
N ALA A 110 2.93 5.19 5.18
CA ALA A 110 2.57 6.30 6.08
C ALA A 110 3.41 7.52 5.70
N ASN A 111 2.79 8.51 5.06
CA ASN A 111 3.44 9.78 4.73
C ASN A 111 3.06 10.88 5.73
N ALA A 112 4.00 11.77 5.99
CA ALA A 112 3.76 12.96 6.80
C ALA A 112 3.02 14.04 5.98
N ALA A 113 2.40 14.99 6.67
CA ALA A 113 1.90 16.21 6.04
C ALA A 113 3.06 16.97 5.38
N GLY A 114 2.84 17.51 4.20
CA GLY A 114 3.88 18.13 3.36
C GLY A 114 4.57 17.18 2.39
N VAL A 115 4.31 15.87 2.49
CA VAL A 115 4.92 14.84 1.63
C VAL A 115 3.84 14.14 0.83
N ALA A 116 3.96 14.16 -0.50
CA ALA A 116 3.09 13.37 -1.36
C ALA A 116 3.56 11.92 -1.41
N ALA A 117 2.63 10.96 -1.39
CA ALA A 117 2.97 9.55 -1.57
C ALA A 117 2.21 8.97 -2.77
N THR A 118 2.92 8.23 -3.60
CA THR A 118 2.33 7.56 -4.76
C THR A 118 2.79 6.11 -4.79
N VAL A 119 1.85 5.17 -4.92
CA VAL A 119 2.16 3.76 -5.15
C VAL A 119 1.54 3.35 -6.47
N THR A 120 2.38 2.95 -7.40
CA THR A 120 1.96 2.45 -8.72
C THR A 120 2.04 0.94 -8.73
N THR A 121 0.97 0.32 -9.17
CA THR A 121 0.88 -1.12 -9.44
C THR A 121 0.63 -1.34 -10.93
N LYS A 122 0.49 -2.58 -11.32
CA LYS A 122 0.14 -2.93 -12.70
C LYS A 122 -1.28 -2.42 -13.09
N ASP A 123 -2.20 -2.39 -12.15
CA ASP A 123 -3.62 -2.17 -12.42
C ASP A 123 -4.10 -0.77 -11.99
N ALA A 124 -3.39 -0.11 -11.07
CA ALA A 124 -3.78 1.19 -10.54
C ALA A 124 -2.59 2.04 -10.06
N THR A 125 -2.84 3.33 -9.92
CA THR A 125 -1.96 4.26 -9.20
C THR A 125 -2.71 4.84 -8.01
N VAL A 126 -2.13 4.66 -6.82
CA VAL A 126 -2.66 5.17 -5.55
C VAL A 126 -1.91 6.44 -5.19
N ILE A 127 -2.62 7.54 -5.00
CA ILE A 127 -2.06 8.88 -4.78
C ILE A 127 -2.56 9.40 -3.44
N ALA A 128 -1.65 9.62 -2.51
CA ALA A 128 -1.91 10.33 -1.26
C ALA A 128 -1.37 11.75 -1.37
N ASP A 129 -2.26 12.72 -1.20
CA ASP A 129 -1.93 14.14 -1.26
C ASP A 129 -1.01 14.53 -0.08
N SER A 130 -0.22 15.58 -0.30
CA SER A 130 0.64 16.17 0.72
C SER A 130 -0.09 17.06 1.73
N ALA A 131 -1.36 17.40 1.51
CA ALA A 131 -2.12 18.29 2.39
C ALA A 131 -2.23 17.77 3.84
N GLN A 132 -2.19 16.46 4.02
CA GLN A 132 -2.32 15.81 5.33
C GLN A 132 -1.45 14.55 5.43
N SER A 133 -1.31 14.03 6.64
CA SER A 133 -0.71 12.71 6.85
C SER A 133 -1.72 11.63 6.46
N ASN A 134 -1.24 10.61 5.75
CA ASN A 134 -2.06 9.48 5.34
C ASN A 134 -1.38 8.17 5.75
N ASN A 135 -2.20 7.15 6.00
CA ASN A 135 -1.73 5.78 6.23
C ASN A 135 -2.65 4.84 5.45
N PHE A 136 -2.08 4.11 4.52
CA PHE A 136 -2.83 3.21 3.65
C PHE A 136 -2.01 1.97 3.29
N LEU A 137 -2.71 0.90 3.00
CA LEU A 137 -2.17 -0.37 2.53
C LEU A 137 -2.51 -0.52 1.05
N VAL A 138 -1.53 -0.93 0.27
CA VAL A 138 -1.71 -1.35 -1.12
C VAL A 138 -1.31 -2.82 -1.21
N GLU A 139 -2.18 -3.63 -1.79
CA GLU A 139 -1.98 -5.05 -1.98
C GLU A 139 -2.20 -5.41 -3.44
N VAL A 140 -1.26 -6.14 -4.03
CA VAL A 140 -1.35 -6.65 -5.41
C VAL A 140 -1.57 -8.15 -5.34
N GLU A 141 -2.72 -8.58 -5.79
CA GLU A 141 -3.08 -10.00 -5.92
C GLU A 141 -3.38 -10.32 -7.38
N CYS A 142 -2.59 -11.20 -7.98
CA CYS A 142 -2.76 -11.61 -9.39
C CYS A 142 -2.85 -10.41 -10.36
N SER A 143 -4.02 -10.07 -10.87
CA SER A 143 -4.25 -8.94 -11.78
C SER A 143 -5.21 -7.89 -11.22
N HIS A 144 -5.24 -7.74 -9.91
CA HIS A 144 -5.99 -6.68 -9.27
C HIS A 144 -5.25 -6.12 -8.06
N THR A 145 -5.60 -4.89 -7.72
CA THR A 145 -4.98 -4.13 -6.64
C THR A 145 -6.03 -3.73 -5.63
N HIS A 146 -5.78 -4.01 -4.35
CA HIS A 146 -6.58 -3.54 -3.24
C HIS A 146 -5.91 -2.35 -2.57
N VAL A 147 -6.72 -1.40 -2.13
CA VAL A 147 -6.28 -0.22 -1.38
C VAL A 147 -7.15 -0.06 -0.16
N ASP A 148 -6.55 -0.03 1.03
CA ASP A 148 -7.24 0.23 2.29
C ASP A 148 -6.66 1.49 2.93
N ALA A 149 -7.47 2.52 3.12
CA ALA A 149 -7.05 3.72 3.84
C ALA A 149 -7.36 3.57 5.34
N THR A 150 -6.33 3.70 6.18
CA THR A 150 -6.48 3.67 7.65
C THR A 150 -6.70 5.06 8.21
N THR A 151 -5.93 6.04 7.74
CA THR A 151 -6.06 7.46 8.10
C THR A 151 -5.87 8.33 6.87
N GLY A 152 -6.51 9.49 6.86
CA GLY A 152 -6.50 10.40 5.72
C GLY A 152 -7.40 9.92 4.58
N PHE A 153 -7.03 10.25 3.36
CA PHE A 153 -7.66 9.72 2.15
C PHE A 153 -6.64 9.59 1.03
N VAL A 154 -6.88 8.66 0.13
CA VAL A 154 -6.07 8.46 -1.07
C VAL A 154 -6.97 8.44 -2.30
N THR A 155 -6.42 8.80 -3.44
CA THR A 155 -7.08 8.67 -4.73
C THR A 155 -6.51 7.48 -5.45
N MET A 156 -7.35 6.49 -5.75
CA MET A 156 -7.00 5.36 -6.60
C MET A 156 -7.40 5.69 -8.04
N ARG A 157 -6.42 5.69 -8.92
CA ARG A 157 -6.59 5.93 -10.37
C ARG A 157 -6.46 4.63 -11.13
N GLU A 158 -7.51 4.27 -11.86
CA GLU A 158 -7.55 3.14 -12.78
C GLU A 158 -7.86 3.67 -14.19
N GLY A 159 -6.86 3.67 -15.07
CA GLY A 159 -6.97 4.29 -16.39
C GLY A 159 -7.35 5.76 -16.30
N ALA A 160 -8.55 6.12 -16.78
CA ALA A 160 -9.08 7.49 -16.74
C ALA A 160 -10.04 7.74 -15.55
N THR A 161 -10.25 6.75 -14.67
CA THR A 161 -11.21 6.84 -13.56
C THR A 161 -10.48 7.05 -12.26
N ASP A 162 -10.86 8.08 -11.52
CA ASP A 162 -10.37 8.38 -10.18
C ASP A 162 -11.44 8.00 -9.15
N ARG A 163 -11.03 7.24 -8.13
CA ARG A 163 -11.85 6.87 -6.97
C ARG A 163 -11.19 7.33 -5.69
N GLN A 164 -11.89 8.11 -4.87
CA GLN A 164 -11.40 8.47 -3.53
C GLN A 164 -11.68 7.33 -2.54
N VAL A 165 -10.67 7.01 -1.74
CA VAL A 165 -10.71 6.02 -0.67
C VAL A 165 -10.45 6.77 0.64
N ALA A 166 -11.50 6.96 1.43
CA ALA A 166 -11.42 7.65 2.71
C ALA A 166 -10.97 6.70 3.82
N ALA A 167 -10.54 7.26 4.93
CA ALA A 167 -10.18 6.49 6.13
C ALA A 167 -11.28 5.49 6.53
N GLY A 168 -10.88 4.27 6.81
CA GLY A 168 -11.79 3.15 7.15
C GLY A 168 -12.50 2.52 5.96
N THR A 169 -12.18 2.93 4.72
CA THR A 169 -12.76 2.35 3.51
C THR A 169 -11.70 1.67 2.64
N SER A 170 -12.17 0.85 1.70
CA SER A 170 -11.34 0.15 0.74
C SER A 170 -11.83 0.34 -0.69
N ALA A 171 -10.93 0.15 -1.64
CA ALA A 171 -11.25 0.10 -3.06
C ALA A 171 -10.41 -0.96 -3.77
N THR A 172 -10.90 -1.42 -4.90
CA THR A 172 -10.22 -2.43 -5.73
C THR A 172 -10.23 -1.98 -7.18
N ALA A 173 -9.12 -2.20 -7.87
CA ALA A 173 -8.93 -1.95 -9.30
C ALA A 173 -8.39 -3.20 -10.00
N GLY A 174 -8.66 -3.35 -11.29
CA GLY A 174 -8.19 -4.46 -12.11
C GLY A 174 -9.20 -5.59 -12.28
N ASN A 175 -8.74 -6.75 -12.75
CA ASN A 175 -9.60 -7.87 -13.10
C ASN A 175 -9.79 -8.85 -11.93
N LEU A 176 -10.93 -8.78 -11.25
CA LEU A 176 -11.31 -9.67 -10.14
C LEU A 176 -11.68 -11.10 -10.60
N GLN A 177 -11.92 -11.31 -11.90
CA GLN A 177 -12.41 -12.60 -12.43
C GLN A 177 -11.30 -13.42 -13.10
N GLN A 178 -10.04 -13.19 -12.78
CA GLN A 178 -8.94 -13.87 -13.41
C GLN A 178 -8.93 -15.37 -13.06
N THR A 179 -8.95 -16.23 -14.09
CA THR A 179 -8.79 -17.68 -13.94
C THR A 179 -7.36 -18.02 -13.51
N GLY A 180 -7.20 -18.92 -12.54
CA GLY A 180 -5.90 -19.39 -12.06
C GLY A 180 -5.36 -18.64 -10.83
N CYS A 181 -6.02 -17.58 -10.38
CA CYS A 181 -5.78 -16.98 -9.06
C CYS A 181 -6.55 -17.72 -7.98
N GLN A 182 -5.94 -17.87 -6.80
CA GLN A 182 -6.73 -18.26 -5.64
C GLN A 182 -7.76 -17.15 -5.38
N PRO A 183 -9.03 -17.49 -5.02
CA PRO A 183 -10.01 -16.46 -4.73
C PRO A 183 -9.47 -15.56 -3.63
N CYS A 184 -9.54 -14.25 -3.84
CA CYS A 184 -9.20 -13.28 -2.81
C CYS A 184 -10.00 -13.58 -1.55
N LEU A 185 -9.32 -13.69 -0.43
CA LEU A 185 -9.96 -13.97 0.87
C LEU A 185 -10.74 -12.78 1.43
N ARG A 186 -10.67 -11.62 0.76
CA ARG A 186 -11.42 -10.42 1.17
C ARG A 186 -12.87 -10.50 0.71
N PRO A 187 -13.85 -10.15 1.57
CA PRO A 187 -15.28 -10.24 1.24
C PRO A 187 -15.68 -9.47 -0.03
N ASP A 188 -15.01 -8.32 -0.28
CA ASP A 188 -15.30 -7.44 -1.41
C ASP A 188 -14.54 -7.81 -2.70
N SER A 189 -13.64 -8.77 -2.64
CA SER A 189 -12.83 -9.21 -3.78
C SER A 189 -13.41 -10.41 -4.50
N ALA A 190 -14.31 -11.16 -3.87
CA ALA A 190 -15.01 -12.24 -4.54
C ALA A 190 -15.92 -11.65 -5.62
N PRO A 191 -15.79 -12.08 -6.89
CA PRO A 191 -16.75 -11.68 -7.89
C PRO A 191 -18.14 -12.05 -7.36
N PRO A 192 -19.16 -11.18 -7.52
CA PRO A 192 -20.50 -11.50 -7.10
C PRO A 192 -20.88 -12.81 -7.76
N VAL A 193 -21.09 -13.84 -6.95
CA VAL A 193 -21.52 -15.14 -7.44
C VAL A 193 -22.90 -14.92 -8.04
N ARG A 194 -22.94 -14.61 -9.32
CA ARG A 194 -24.18 -14.62 -10.08
C ARG A 194 -24.59 -16.08 -10.23
N PHE A 195 -25.27 -16.58 -9.23
CA PHE A 195 -26.08 -17.76 -9.41
C PHE A 195 -27.14 -17.37 -10.44
N GLY A 196 -26.83 -17.64 -11.68
CA GLY A 196 -27.83 -17.60 -12.74
C GLY A 196 -28.79 -18.79 -12.56
N ILE A 197 -29.42 -18.88 -11.37
CA ILE A 197 -30.54 -19.78 -11.17
C ILE A 197 -31.65 -19.17 -12.01
N PRO A 198 -32.04 -19.78 -13.15
CA PRO A 198 -33.07 -19.24 -13.95
C PRO A 198 -34.35 -19.13 -13.06
N TRP A 199 -34.99 -17.99 -13.06
CA TRP A 199 -36.13 -17.64 -12.21
C TRP A 199 -37.22 -18.70 -12.17
N TRP A 200 -37.37 -19.50 -13.21
CA TRP A 200 -38.31 -20.58 -13.29
C TRP A 200 -38.01 -21.73 -12.29
N LEU A 201 -36.75 -21.90 -11.84
CA LEU A 201 -36.39 -22.86 -10.79
C LEU A 201 -37.03 -22.48 -9.43
N PHE A 202 -37.16 -21.18 -9.17
CA PHE A 202 -37.89 -20.74 -7.97
C PHE A 202 -39.37 -21.04 -8.03
N LEU A 203 -39.98 -21.03 -9.24
CA LEU A 203 -41.38 -21.44 -9.41
C LEU A 203 -41.55 -22.94 -9.21
N VAL A 204 -40.61 -23.75 -9.68
CA VAL A 204 -40.63 -25.21 -9.47
C VAL A 204 -40.40 -25.53 -7.99
N ALA A 205 -39.40 -24.92 -7.33
CA ALA A 205 -39.15 -25.10 -5.90
C ALA A 205 -40.30 -24.60 -5.04
N GLY A 206 -40.84 -23.41 -5.35
CA GLY A 206 -42.02 -22.85 -4.67
C GLY A 206 -43.29 -23.70 -4.86
N GLY A 207 -43.47 -24.26 -6.05
CA GLY A 207 -44.59 -25.18 -6.33
C GLY A 207 -44.47 -26.48 -5.53
N ILE A 208 -43.28 -27.06 -5.39
CA ILE A 208 -43.05 -28.26 -4.59
C ILE A 208 -43.30 -27.97 -3.10
N ILE A 209 -42.85 -26.87 -2.59
CA ILE A 209 -43.07 -26.46 -1.18
C ILE A 209 -44.56 -26.22 -0.93
N ALA A 210 -45.25 -25.53 -1.84
CA ALA A 210 -46.68 -25.29 -1.71
C ALA A 210 -47.50 -26.59 -1.75
N THR A 211 -47.14 -27.54 -2.60
CA THR A 211 -47.86 -28.84 -2.66
C THR A 211 -47.56 -29.70 -1.43
N THR A 212 -46.36 -29.66 -0.85
CA THR A 212 -46.08 -30.40 0.40
C THR A 212 -46.78 -29.80 1.61
N ILE A 213 -46.97 -28.46 1.67
CA ILE A 213 -47.76 -27.82 2.73
C ILE A 213 -49.24 -28.13 2.60
N LEU A 214 -49.77 -28.20 1.39
CA LEU A 214 -51.20 -28.52 1.15
C LEU A 214 -51.57 -30.00 1.30
N ILE A 215 -50.58 -30.91 1.24
CA ILE A 215 -50.82 -32.36 1.39
C ILE A 215 -50.56 -32.83 2.83
N ASN A 216 -49.77 -32.09 3.63
CA ASN A 216 -49.50 -32.40 5.04
C ASN A 216 -50.39 -31.61 6.00
N ASP A 217 -51.71 -31.58 5.74
CA ASP A 217 -52.71 -31.24 6.75
C ASP A 217 -53.02 -32.51 7.59
N ASP A 218 -51.99 -33.09 8.18
CA ASP A 218 -52.16 -34.02 9.27
C ASP A 218 -52.49 -33.20 10.53
N PRO A 219 -53.60 -33.46 11.23
CA PRO A 219 -53.94 -32.76 12.45
C PRO A 219 -52.83 -33.00 13.47
N ASP A 220 -52.34 -31.91 14.04
CA ASP A 220 -51.27 -31.88 15.05
C ASP A 220 -51.61 -32.92 16.17
N PRO A 221 -50.74 -33.90 16.45
CA PRO A 221 -50.99 -34.90 17.46
C PRO A 221 -51.04 -34.36 18.90
N CYS A 222 -50.97 -33.04 19.07
CA CYS A 222 -50.97 -32.37 20.35
C CYS A 222 -52.21 -31.52 20.70
N GLU A 223 -53.35 -31.71 20.05
CA GLU A 223 -54.62 -31.09 20.48
C GLU A 223 -55.32 -31.86 21.63
N GLY A 224 -54.55 -32.49 22.54
CA GLY A 224 -55.05 -33.08 23.74
C GLY A 224 -54.73 -32.28 25.01
N PRO A 225 -55.52 -32.38 26.09
CA PRO A 225 -55.28 -31.65 27.35
C PRO A 225 -53.97 -32.03 28.07
N GLU A 226 -53.15 -32.92 27.52
CA GLU A 226 -51.90 -33.37 28.10
C GLU A 226 -50.62 -32.69 27.54
N CYS A 227 -50.71 -31.89 26.50
CA CYS A 227 -49.57 -31.13 25.96
C CYS A 227 -49.35 -29.82 26.73
N ARG A 228 -48.73 -29.90 27.90
CA ARG A 228 -48.29 -28.71 28.64
C ARG A 228 -46.87 -28.33 28.18
N PRO A 229 -46.62 -27.06 27.83
CA PRO A 229 -45.27 -26.62 27.52
C PRO A 229 -44.38 -26.71 28.79
N ILE A 230 -43.25 -27.39 28.67
CA ILE A 230 -42.23 -27.43 29.73
C ILE A 230 -41.59 -26.04 29.81
N VAL A 231 -41.92 -25.30 30.87
CA VAL A 231 -41.26 -24.04 31.18
C VAL A 231 -39.93 -24.36 31.84
N VAL A 232 -38.84 -24.23 31.12
CA VAL A 232 -37.48 -24.32 31.67
C VAL A 232 -37.15 -22.95 32.30
N SER A 233 -37.17 -22.88 33.62
CA SER A 233 -36.68 -21.72 34.35
C SER A 233 -35.15 -21.58 34.18
N PRO A 234 -34.62 -20.41 33.87
CA PRO A 234 -33.18 -20.20 33.91
C PRO A 234 -32.75 -20.20 35.37
N THR A 235 -31.90 -21.16 35.73
CA THR A 235 -31.17 -21.13 37.00
C THR A 235 -30.13 -20.00 36.97
N ARG A 236 -30.11 -19.30 38.04
CA ARG A 236 -29.30 -18.13 38.41
C ARG A 236 -27.83 -18.47 38.58
#